data_447eca3f4c25133ee761769060200e1f
#
_entry.id   447eca3f4c25133ee761769060200e1f
#
_cell.length_a   1.000
_cell.length_b   1.000
_cell.length_c   1.000
_cell.angle_alpha   90.00
_cell.angle_beta   90.00
_cell.angle_gamma   90.00
#
_symmetry.space_group_name_H-M   'P 1'
#
loop_
_entity.id
_entity.type
_entity.pdbx_description
1 polymer ?
#
loop_
_entity_poly.entity_id
_entity_poly.type
_entity_poly.pdbx_seq_one_letter_code
_entity_poly.pdbx_strand_id
1 'polypeptide(L)'
;MTVPPPTSGSPASATLARTLEQHHDELLAEWVAAQSAVGRMSAGSTSELRQQGGEFLRLLVAGLASGDDAGSRAFAPVRGMLDDFSRSRAQQGFSPSETAMFVFALKRPLFARLRQDVRDADALATETWSATQLLDALGIYTMEVFQRGREDVIARQQQDMLELSTPVVTLWDGVLALPMIGTLDSARTQVVMETLLQRIVETGAEIAIIDITGVPTVDTLTAQHLLKTVTAARLMGAECIISGIRPQIAQTIVHLGVDLGNVTTKASLADAFRLALQRSGRVVARVAAGQQGGAAGAVLPSTAAGAPTNRR
;
A
#
# COMPACT_ATOMS: atom_id res chain seq x y z
N MET A 1 8.96 -5.82 45.48
CA MET A 1 9.01 -6.87 44.46
C MET A 1 10.44 -6.89 43.92
N THR A 2 11.22 -7.88 44.35
CA THR A 2 12.63 -8.01 44.00
C THR A 2 12.69 -8.64 42.60
N VAL A 3 13.30 -7.91 41.66
CA VAL A 3 13.62 -8.43 40.32
C VAL A 3 14.59 -9.59 40.48
N PRO A 4 14.32 -10.80 39.98
CA PRO A 4 15.30 -11.90 40.03
C PRO A 4 16.54 -11.50 39.22
N PRO A 5 17.76 -11.94 39.66
CA PRO A 5 19.00 -11.69 38.93
C PRO A 5 18.95 -12.37 37.56
N PRO A 6 19.71 -11.83 36.56
CA PRO A 6 19.80 -12.45 35.26
C PRO A 6 20.30 -13.88 35.40
N THR A 7 19.53 -14.86 34.93
CA THR A 7 19.92 -16.26 34.87
C THR A 7 21.14 -16.37 33.98
N SER A 8 22.28 -16.76 34.58
CA SER A 8 23.46 -17.20 33.86
C SER A 8 23.05 -18.29 32.87
N GLY A 9 23.52 -18.20 31.62
CA GLY A 9 23.16 -19.11 30.54
C GLY A 9 23.23 -20.57 30.98
N SER A 10 22.28 -21.37 30.50
CA SER A 10 22.26 -22.84 30.75
C SER A 10 23.58 -23.46 30.30
N PRO A 11 24.09 -24.50 30.98
CA PRO A 11 25.27 -25.26 30.51
C PRO A 11 25.14 -25.68 29.04
N ALA A 12 23.95 -26.01 28.60
CA ALA A 12 23.64 -26.34 27.22
C ALA A 12 23.90 -25.16 26.24
N SER A 13 23.52 -23.93 26.58
CA SER A 13 23.80 -22.77 25.73
C SER A 13 25.30 -22.50 25.56
N ALA A 14 26.08 -22.72 26.59
CA ALA A 14 27.56 -22.57 26.56
C ALA A 14 28.23 -23.60 25.65
N THR A 15 27.80 -24.86 25.66
CA THR A 15 28.30 -25.90 24.78
C THR A 15 27.94 -25.63 23.32
N LEU A 16 26.68 -25.28 23.07
CA LEU A 16 26.20 -24.91 21.73
C LEU A 16 26.97 -23.74 21.16
N ALA A 17 27.18 -22.66 21.93
CA ALA A 17 27.96 -21.50 21.52
C ALA A 17 29.39 -21.89 21.14
N ARG A 18 30.05 -22.71 21.97
CA ARG A 18 31.40 -23.20 21.72
C ARG A 18 31.51 -24.03 20.45
N THR A 19 30.59 -24.97 20.21
CA THR A 19 30.56 -25.76 18.97
C THR A 19 30.37 -24.86 17.74
N LEU A 20 29.50 -23.85 17.81
CA LEU A 20 29.30 -22.88 16.72
C LEU A 20 30.56 -22.05 16.45
N GLU A 21 31.28 -21.61 17.48
CA GLU A 21 32.54 -20.87 17.33
C GLU A 21 33.68 -21.74 16.78
N GLN A 22 33.86 -22.93 17.33
CA GLN A 22 34.96 -23.81 16.93
C GLN A 22 34.83 -24.30 15.50
N HIS A 23 33.63 -24.55 15.04
CA HIS A 23 33.37 -25.10 13.70
C HIS A 23 32.75 -24.10 12.75
N HIS A 24 32.87 -22.77 13.00
CA HIS A 24 32.19 -21.70 12.27
C HIS A 24 32.33 -21.85 10.76
N ASP A 25 33.53 -21.96 10.22
CA ASP A 25 33.76 -21.97 8.77
C ASP A 25 33.27 -23.25 8.09
N GLU A 26 33.42 -24.39 8.80
CA GLU A 26 32.94 -25.70 8.34
C GLU A 26 31.40 -25.72 8.31
N LEU A 27 30.77 -25.26 9.39
CA LEU A 27 29.32 -25.14 9.49
C LEU A 27 28.77 -24.22 8.40
N LEU A 28 29.39 -23.06 8.17
CA LEU A 28 28.98 -22.12 7.14
C LEU A 28 29.11 -22.76 5.77
N ALA A 29 30.18 -23.45 5.45
CA ALA A 29 30.39 -24.09 4.16
C ALA A 29 29.34 -25.18 3.88
N GLU A 30 29.13 -26.10 4.87
CA GLU A 30 28.15 -27.19 4.76
C GLU A 30 26.71 -26.66 4.68
N TRP A 31 26.40 -25.62 5.45
CA TRP A 31 25.08 -24.99 5.47
C TRP A 31 24.76 -24.30 4.14
N VAL A 32 25.70 -23.52 3.59
CA VAL A 32 25.55 -22.88 2.25
C VAL A 32 25.40 -23.95 1.16
N ALA A 33 26.18 -25.04 1.23
CA ALA A 33 26.08 -26.14 0.28
C ALA A 33 24.69 -26.82 0.34
N ALA A 34 24.17 -27.06 1.55
CA ALA A 34 22.84 -27.65 1.76
C ALA A 34 21.73 -26.78 1.18
N GLN A 35 21.82 -25.47 1.32
CA GLN A 35 20.83 -24.55 0.75
C GLN A 35 20.91 -24.45 -0.78
N SER A 36 22.13 -24.47 -1.33
CA SER A 36 22.34 -24.45 -2.79
C SER A 36 21.79 -25.70 -3.50
N ALA A 37 21.70 -26.82 -2.79
CA ALA A 37 21.16 -28.06 -3.32
C ALA A 37 19.61 -28.08 -3.43
N VAL A 38 18.91 -27.22 -2.68
CA VAL A 38 17.44 -27.21 -2.57
C VAL A 38 16.80 -26.14 -3.45
N GLY A 39 17.51 -25.11 -3.90
CA GLY A 39 16.91 -23.92 -4.46
C GLY A 39 17.45 -23.41 -5.78
N ARG A 40 16.69 -22.54 -6.43
CA ARG A 40 16.95 -21.77 -7.65
C ARG A 40 18.05 -20.70 -7.44
N MET A 41 19.27 -21.10 -7.12
CA MET A 41 20.29 -20.12 -6.76
C MET A 41 21.25 -19.82 -7.93
N SER A 42 21.39 -18.54 -8.26
CA SER A 42 22.46 -18.04 -9.15
C SER A 42 23.78 -17.88 -8.38
N ALA A 43 24.93 -17.83 -9.09
CA ALA A 43 26.25 -17.69 -8.46
C ALA A 43 26.39 -16.44 -7.57
N GLY A 44 25.68 -15.34 -7.87
CA GLY A 44 25.64 -14.11 -7.03
C GLY A 44 24.91 -14.33 -5.70
N SER A 45 23.91 -15.18 -5.68
CA SER A 45 23.16 -15.51 -4.48
C SER A 45 23.99 -16.32 -3.45
N THR A 46 25.00 -17.10 -3.90
CA THR A 46 25.83 -17.91 -2.99
C THR A 46 26.76 -17.04 -2.14
N SER A 47 27.30 -15.96 -2.70
CA SER A 47 28.15 -15.02 -1.95
C SER A 47 27.32 -14.27 -0.89
N GLU A 48 26.15 -13.79 -1.26
CA GLU A 48 25.22 -13.14 -0.35
C GLU A 48 24.78 -14.08 0.77
N LEU A 49 24.41 -15.31 0.43
CA LEU A 49 24.02 -16.33 1.40
C LEU A 49 25.15 -16.65 2.38
N ARG A 50 26.40 -16.72 1.91
CA ARG A 50 27.55 -16.93 2.76
C ARG A 50 27.77 -15.77 3.74
N GLN A 51 27.60 -14.53 3.28
CA GLN A 51 27.68 -13.35 4.13
C GLN A 51 26.59 -13.34 5.19
N GLN A 52 25.33 -13.54 4.77
CA GLN A 52 24.16 -13.61 5.67
C GLN A 52 24.29 -14.77 6.67
N GLY A 53 24.76 -15.94 6.23
CA GLY A 53 24.99 -17.09 7.08
C GLY A 53 26.08 -16.85 8.13
N GLY A 54 27.19 -16.23 7.75
CA GLY A 54 28.26 -15.88 8.67
C GLY A 54 27.81 -14.85 9.71
N GLU A 55 27.03 -13.86 9.30
CA GLU A 55 26.43 -12.89 10.22
C GLU A 55 25.47 -13.56 11.20
N PHE A 56 24.57 -14.42 10.68
CA PHE A 56 23.63 -15.17 11.51
C PHE A 56 24.34 -16.00 12.56
N LEU A 57 25.36 -16.80 12.19
CA LEU A 57 26.15 -17.62 13.14
C LEU A 57 26.81 -16.77 14.22
N ARG A 58 27.42 -15.64 13.85
CA ARG A 58 28.06 -14.71 14.79
C ARG A 58 27.04 -14.12 15.78
N LEU A 59 25.88 -13.69 15.31
CA LEU A 59 24.82 -13.14 16.15
C LEU A 59 24.20 -14.22 17.06
N LEU A 60 24.07 -15.45 16.56
CA LEU A 60 23.54 -16.59 17.29
C LEU A 60 24.46 -16.92 18.48
N VAL A 61 25.78 -16.98 18.26
CA VAL A 61 26.78 -17.17 19.32
C VAL A 61 26.71 -16.09 20.39
N ALA A 62 26.60 -14.81 19.96
CA ALA A 62 26.46 -13.68 20.87
C ALA A 62 25.18 -13.77 21.73
N GLY A 63 24.07 -14.20 21.13
CA GLY A 63 22.80 -14.42 21.82
C GLY A 63 22.90 -15.52 22.87
N LEU A 64 23.52 -16.67 22.51
CA LEU A 64 23.71 -17.84 23.37
C LEU A 64 24.57 -17.55 24.60
N ALA A 65 25.45 -16.55 24.54
CA ALA A 65 26.25 -16.16 25.72
C ALA A 65 25.38 -15.68 26.90
N SER A 66 24.12 -15.28 26.62
CA SER A 66 23.19 -14.80 27.64
C SER A 66 22.02 -15.75 27.91
N GLY A 67 21.95 -16.92 27.23
CA GLY A 67 20.89 -17.91 27.39
C GLY A 67 20.48 -18.54 26.07
N ASP A 68 19.42 -19.35 26.08
CA ASP A 68 18.90 -20.11 24.94
C ASP A 68 17.47 -19.70 24.53
N ASP A 69 16.90 -18.69 25.17
CA ASP A 69 15.58 -18.16 24.83
C ASP A 69 15.65 -17.22 23.62
N ALA A 70 15.16 -17.71 22.46
CA ALA A 70 15.04 -16.94 21.22
C ALA A 70 14.19 -15.66 21.34
N GLY A 71 13.27 -15.61 22.30
CA GLY A 71 12.42 -14.44 22.60
C GLY A 71 13.12 -13.36 23.42
N SER A 72 14.22 -13.69 24.08
CA SER A 72 14.94 -12.79 24.99
C SER A 72 15.53 -11.56 24.28
N ARG A 73 15.90 -10.54 25.08
CA ARG A 73 16.57 -9.34 24.56
C ARG A 73 17.93 -9.65 23.93
N ALA A 74 18.61 -10.70 24.40
CA ALA A 74 19.90 -11.11 23.87
C ALA A 74 19.83 -11.54 22.39
N PHE A 75 18.68 -12.10 21.98
CA PHE A 75 18.43 -12.51 20.59
C PHE A 75 17.81 -11.40 19.73
N ALA A 76 17.61 -10.19 20.25
CA ALA A 76 17.09 -9.09 19.43
C ALA A 76 17.92 -8.81 18.16
N PRO A 77 19.26 -8.85 18.17
CA PRO A 77 20.08 -8.71 16.96
C PRO A 77 19.84 -9.83 15.94
N VAL A 78 19.67 -11.08 16.39
CA VAL A 78 19.36 -12.23 15.54
C VAL A 78 18.00 -12.01 14.86
N ARG A 79 16.98 -11.62 15.64
CA ARG A 79 15.64 -11.34 15.11
C ARG A 79 15.65 -10.18 14.13
N GLY A 80 16.37 -9.09 14.41
CA GLY A 80 16.52 -7.96 13.50
C GLY A 80 17.12 -8.36 12.15
N MET A 81 18.17 -9.18 12.16
CA MET A 81 18.75 -9.74 10.94
C MET A 81 17.75 -10.63 10.18
N LEU A 82 16.99 -11.48 10.88
CA LEU A 82 15.97 -12.32 10.27
C LEU A 82 14.78 -11.51 9.72
N ASP A 83 14.45 -10.37 10.33
CA ASP A 83 13.45 -9.42 9.82
C ASP A 83 13.85 -8.88 8.44
N ASP A 84 15.09 -8.40 8.32
CA ASP A 84 15.59 -7.85 7.07
C ASP A 84 15.73 -8.94 6.01
N PHE A 85 16.23 -10.12 6.39
CA PHE A 85 16.33 -11.29 5.53
C PHE A 85 14.95 -11.71 4.99
N SER A 86 13.92 -11.83 5.86
CA SER A 86 12.57 -12.25 5.46
C SER A 86 11.91 -11.26 4.53
N ARG A 87 12.07 -9.97 4.79
CA ARG A 87 11.56 -8.90 3.90
C ARG A 87 12.21 -8.93 2.53
N SER A 88 13.53 -9.08 2.49
CA SER A 88 14.26 -9.19 1.22
C SER A 88 13.82 -10.42 0.41
N ARG A 89 13.67 -11.57 1.06
CA ARG A 89 13.21 -12.82 0.42
C ARG A 89 11.78 -12.72 -0.10
N ALA A 90 10.88 -12.07 0.65
CA ALA A 90 9.52 -11.80 0.19
C ALA A 90 9.48 -10.96 -1.10
N GLN A 91 10.31 -9.92 -1.19
CA GLN A 91 10.45 -9.08 -2.38
C GLN A 91 11.03 -9.84 -3.58
N GLN A 92 11.92 -10.80 -3.33
CA GLN A 92 12.51 -11.66 -4.36
C GLN A 92 11.58 -12.80 -4.82
N GLY A 93 10.39 -12.94 -4.23
CA GLY A 93 9.39 -13.94 -4.62
C GLY A 93 9.60 -15.33 -4.03
N PHE A 94 10.40 -15.47 -2.95
CA PHE A 94 10.50 -16.71 -2.21
C PHE A 94 9.22 -17.00 -1.43
N SER A 95 8.99 -18.27 -1.10
CA SER A 95 7.92 -18.67 -0.19
C SER A 95 8.35 -18.56 1.29
N PRO A 96 7.38 -18.52 2.24
CA PRO A 96 7.69 -18.56 3.67
C PRO A 96 8.54 -19.78 4.07
N SER A 97 8.22 -20.95 3.51
CA SER A 97 8.96 -22.20 3.78
C SER A 97 10.39 -22.17 3.24
N GLU A 98 10.60 -21.65 2.02
CA GLU A 98 11.96 -21.47 1.48
C GLU A 98 12.77 -20.49 2.32
N THR A 99 12.11 -19.44 2.85
CA THR A 99 12.75 -18.47 3.73
C THR A 99 13.13 -19.08 5.06
N ALA A 100 12.25 -19.88 5.70
CA ALA A 100 12.53 -20.56 6.96
C ALA A 100 13.62 -21.66 6.82
N MET A 101 13.77 -22.25 5.64
CA MET A 101 14.83 -23.22 5.34
C MET A 101 16.23 -22.62 5.53
N PHE A 102 16.39 -21.30 5.47
CA PHE A 102 17.62 -20.64 5.86
C PHE A 102 18.06 -21.05 7.27
N VAL A 103 17.16 -21.01 8.24
CA VAL A 103 17.45 -21.40 9.63
C VAL A 103 17.51 -22.92 9.77
N PHE A 104 16.51 -23.64 9.25
CA PHE A 104 16.39 -25.08 9.47
C PHE A 104 17.53 -25.92 8.86
N ALA A 105 18.08 -25.47 7.73
CA ALA A 105 19.18 -26.16 7.06
C ALA A 105 20.46 -26.22 7.92
N LEU A 106 20.61 -25.33 8.93
CA LEU A 106 21.71 -25.35 9.88
C LEU A 106 21.68 -26.58 10.83
N LYS A 107 20.49 -27.16 11.07
CA LYS A 107 20.34 -28.29 12.02
C LYS A 107 21.27 -29.45 11.69
N ARG A 108 21.29 -29.87 10.42
CA ARG A 108 22.03 -31.04 9.99
C ARG A 108 23.55 -30.91 10.23
N PRO A 109 24.25 -29.89 9.76
CA PRO A 109 25.67 -29.69 10.02
C PRO A 109 25.94 -29.48 11.51
N LEU A 110 25.10 -28.72 12.24
CA LEU A 110 25.26 -28.47 13.66
C LEU A 110 25.18 -29.76 14.48
N PHE A 111 24.18 -30.60 14.24
CA PHE A 111 24.05 -31.88 14.97
C PHE A 111 25.18 -32.85 14.66
N ALA A 112 25.76 -32.82 13.46
CA ALA A 112 26.95 -33.60 13.12
C ALA A 112 28.15 -33.18 13.97
N ARG A 113 28.35 -31.88 14.22
CA ARG A 113 29.43 -31.36 15.08
C ARG A 113 29.16 -31.63 16.55
N LEU A 114 27.95 -31.43 17.05
CA LEU A 114 27.60 -31.78 18.45
C LEU A 114 27.89 -33.23 18.76
N ARG A 115 27.64 -34.17 17.84
CA ARG A 115 27.99 -35.60 18.03
C ARG A 115 29.50 -35.88 18.11
N GLN A 116 30.33 -35.00 17.55
CA GLN A 116 31.79 -35.12 17.64
C GLN A 116 32.33 -34.56 18.96
N ASP A 117 31.75 -33.42 19.39
CA ASP A 117 32.23 -32.68 20.55
C ASP A 117 31.70 -33.24 21.88
N VAL A 118 30.44 -33.72 21.89
CA VAL A 118 29.78 -34.23 23.10
C VAL A 118 29.81 -35.76 23.14
N ARG A 119 30.56 -36.33 24.07
CA ARG A 119 30.74 -37.79 24.19
C ARG A 119 29.67 -38.46 25.05
N ASP A 120 29.13 -37.74 26.02
CA ASP A 120 28.06 -38.25 26.88
C ASP A 120 26.72 -38.25 26.13
N ALA A 121 25.99 -39.36 26.18
CA ALA A 121 24.76 -39.54 25.42
C ALA A 121 23.60 -38.67 25.92
N ASP A 122 23.51 -38.51 27.25
CA ASP A 122 22.45 -37.72 27.86
C ASP A 122 22.69 -36.21 27.65
N ALA A 123 23.95 -35.78 27.76
CA ALA A 123 24.35 -34.42 27.41
C ALA A 123 24.13 -34.15 25.94
N LEU A 124 24.47 -35.03 25.01
CA LEU A 124 24.22 -34.89 23.59
C LEU A 124 22.73 -34.78 23.28
N ALA A 125 21.89 -35.58 23.93
CA ALA A 125 20.43 -35.49 23.75
C ALA A 125 19.89 -34.12 24.19
N THR A 126 20.38 -33.64 25.36
CA THR A 126 19.99 -32.31 25.89
C THR A 126 20.41 -31.17 24.97
N GLU A 127 21.66 -31.17 24.49
CA GLU A 127 22.20 -30.17 23.59
C GLU A 127 21.46 -30.16 22.24
N THR A 128 21.21 -31.35 21.68
CA THR A 128 20.46 -31.50 20.43
C THR A 128 19.02 -30.99 20.58
N TRP A 129 18.38 -31.25 21.71
CA TRP A 129 17.04 -30.76 22.02
C TRP A 129 17.02 -29.25 22.13
N SER A 130 17.94 -28.64 22.91
CA SER A 130 18.05 -27.20 23.07
C SER A 130 18.33 -26.50 21.73
N ALA A 131 19.25 -27.02 20.92
CA ALA A 131 19.53 -26.50 19.58
C ALA A 131 18.30 -26.61 18.66
N THR A 132 17.53 -27.71 18.76
CA THR A 132 16.32 -27.91 18.01
C THR A 132 15.28 -26.84 18.37
N GLN A 133 14.99 -26.66 19.65
CA GLN A 133 14.03 -25.67 20.12
C GLN A 133 14.41 -24.25 19.69
N LEU A 134 15.67 -23.86 19.83
CA LEU A 134 16.16 -22.55 19.43
C LEU A 134 16.00 -22.33 17.94
N LEU A 135 16.46 -23.27 17.10
CA LEU A 135 16.37 -23.11 15.64
C LEU A 135 14.94 -23.21 15.14
N ASP A 136 14.07 -23.98 15.81
CA ASP A 136 12.64 -24.01 15.47
C ASP A 136 11.96 -22.69 15.80
N ALA A 137 12.22 -22.11 16.96
CA ALA A 137 11.70 -20.81 17.34
C ALA A 137 12.12 -19.70 16.35
N LEU A 138 13.40 -19.66 15.96
CA LEU A 138 13.92 -18.70 14.99
C LEU A 138 13.37 -18.94 13.58
N GLY A 139 13.20 -20.21 13.17
CA GLY A 139 12.60 -20.55 11.88
C GLY A 139 11.13 -20.16 11.80
N ILE A 140 10.35 -20.42 12.85
CA ILE A 140 8.95 -20.00 12.96
C ILE A 140 8.86 -18.47 12.94
N TYR A 141 9.71 -17.78 13.71
CA TYR A 141 9.79 -16.32 13.71
C TYR A 141 10.01 -15.75 12.30
N THR A 142 10.92 -16.38 11.52
CA THR A 142 11.20 -16.00 10.13
C THR A 142 9.94 -16.09 9.26
N MET A 143 9.12 -17.14 9.45
CA MET A 143 7.85 -17.31 8.72
C MET A 143 6.81 -16.26 9.13
N GLU A 144 6.70 -15.94 10.41
CA GLU A 144 5.78 -14.94 10.92
C GLU A 144 6.11 -13.54 10.38
N VAL A 145 7.38 -13.17 10.34
CA VAL A 145 7.84 -11.89 9.78
C VAL A 145 7.51 -11.81 8.29
N PHE A 146 7.76 -12.92 7.56
CA PHE A 146 7.43 -13.00 6.15
C PHE A 146 5.92 -12.78 5.90
N GLN A 147 5.06 -13.42 6.69
CA GLN A 147 3.61 -13.26 6.58
C GLN A 147 3.16 -11.84 6.90
N ARG A 148 3.63 -11.23 7.99
CA ARG A 148 3.33 -9.85 8.34
C ARG A 148 3.73 -8.87 7.23
N GLY A 149 4.94 -9.03 6.68
CA GLY A 149 5.39 -8.20 5.56
C GLY A 149 4.50 -8.31 4.32
N ARG A 150 3.95 -9.50 4.03
CA ARG A 150 3.01 -9.70 2.93
C ARG A 150 1.64 -9.06 3.22
N GLU A 151 1.14 -9.18 4.43
CA GLU A 151 -0.12 -8.56 4.86
C GLU A 151 -0.05 -7.04 4.77
N ASP A 152 1.08 -6.43 5.18
CA ASP A 152 1.32 -5.00 5.06
C ASP A 152 1.29 -4.52 3.59
N VAL A 153 1.88 -5.29 2.68
CA VAL A 153 1.85 -4.97 1.24
C VAL A 153 0.43 -5.06 0.69
N ILE A 154 -0.31 -6.12 1.03
CA ILE A 154 -1.71 -6.28 0.62
C ILE A 154 -2.58 -5.15 1.16
N ALA A 155 -2.41 -4.80 2.44
CA ALA A 155 -3.15 -3.71 3.07
C ALA A 155 -2.87 -2.36 2.37
N ARG A 156 -1.60 -2.07 2.04
CA ARG A 156 -1.23 -0.86 1.27
C ARG A 156 -1.84 -0.87 -0.12
N GLN A 157 -1.74 -1.99 -0.85
CA GLN A 157 -2.36 -2.09 -2.18
C GLN A 157 -3.87 -1.89 -2.14
N GLN A 158 -4.54 -2.43 -1.11
CA GLN A 158 -5.97 -2.20 -0.91
C GLN A 158 -6.26 -0.72 -0.60
N GLN A 159 -5.44 -0.08 0.22
CA GLN A 159 -5.55 1.35 0.52
C GLN A 159 -5.33 2.19 -0.74
N ASP A 160 -4.28 1.92 -1.51
CA ASP A 160 -4.00 2.61 -2.77
C ASP A 160 -5.16 2.45 -3.78
N MET A 161 -5.75 1.24 -3.86
CA MET A 161 -6.93 0.99 -4.71
C MET A 161 -8.15 1.78 -4.23
N LEU A 162 -8.34 1.95 -2.93
CA LEU A 162 -9.42 2.77 -2.38
C LEU A 162 -9.22 4.25 -2.68
N GLU A 163 -8.02 4.76 -2.55
CA GLU A 163 -7.67 6.16 -2.86
C GLU A 163 -7.82 6.49 -4.35
N LEU A 164 -7.42 5.56 -5.25
CA LEU A 164 -7.54 5.73 -6.70
C LEU A 164 -8.98 5.52 -7.21
N SER A 165 -9.86 4.90 -6.43
CA SER A 165 -11.16 4.44 -6.92
C SER A 165 -12.23 5.53 -7.02
N THR A 166 -12.02 6.73 -6.44
CA THR A 166 -13.02 7.81 -6.48
C THR A 166 -12.37 9.20 -6.41
N PRO A 167 -11.62 9.61 -7.45
CA PRO A 167 -10.97 10.91 -7.44
C PRO A 167 -11.99 12.04 -7.53
N VAL A 168 -11.84 13.06 -6.69
CA VAL A 168 -12.53 14.35 -6.88
C VAL A 168 -11.82 15.08 -8.01
N VAL A 169 -12.54 15.34 -9.10
CA VAL A 169 -12.03 15.99 -10.32
C VAL A 169 -12.51 17.43 -10.40
N THR A 170 -11.65 18.33 -10.78
CA THR A 170 -12.05 19.70 -11.15
C THR A 170 -12.56 19.70 -12.58
N LEU A 171 -13.85 19.94 -12.78
CA LEU A 171 -14.45 20.04 -14.11
C LEU A 171 -14.30 21.43 -14.71
N TRP A 172 -14.30 22.44 -13.84
CA TRP A 172 -14.14 23.84 -14.21
C TRP A 172 -13.69 24.66 -13.00
N ASP A 173 -13.29 25.91 -13.22
CA ASP A 173 -12.98 26.82 -12.11
C ASP A 173 -14.20 26.97 -11.18
N GLY A 174 -14.03 26.60 -9.91
CA GLY A 174 -15.09 26.62 -8.92
C GLY A 174 -16.08 25.45 -9.00
N VAL A 175 -15.87 24.45 -9.89
CA VAL A 175 -16.75 23.28 -10.04
C VAL A 175 -15.98 21.98 -9.89
N LEU A 176 -16.28 21.24 -8.85
CA LEU A 176 -15.77 19.89 -8.61
C LEU A 176 -16.79 18.83 -9.01
N ALA A 177 -16.30 17.66 -9.38
CA ALA A 177 -17.11 16.45 -9.55
C ALA A 177 -16.52 15.28 -8.78
N LEU A 178 -17.40 14.52 -8.15
CA LEU A 178 -17.13 13.29 -7.46
C LEU A 178 -17.90 12.15 -8.14
N PRO A 179 -17.29 11.42 -9.11
CA PRO A 179 -17.94 10.27 -9.74
C PRO A 179 -17.85 9.05 -8.81
N MET A 180 -18.99 8.52 -8.36
CA MET A 180 -19.07 7.35 -7.51
C MET A 180 -19.41 6.12 -8.37
N ILE A 181 -18.56 5.06 -8.28
CA ILE A 181 -18.68 3.85 -9.11
C ILE A 181 -18.62 2.61 -8.22
N GLY A 182 -19.49 1.63 -8.51
CA GLY A 182 -19.53 0.35 -7.82
C GLY A 182 -20.34 0.39 -6.52
N THR A 183 -20.16 -0.64 -5.70
CA THR A 183 -20.85 -0.74 -4.41
C THR A 183 -20.25 0.23 -3.41
N LEU A 184 -21.12 0.97 -2.74
CA LEU A 184 -20.74 1.91 -1.69
C LEU A 184 -21.06 1.26 -0.35
N ASP A 185 -20.03 0.86 0.39
CA ASP A 185 -20.15 0.58 1.81
C ASP A 185 -19.99 1.87 2.64
N SER A 186 -20.36 1.79 3.91
CA SER A 186 -20.36 2.95 4.80
C SER A 186 -18.94 3.53 5.00
N ALA A 187 -17.92 2.68 5.14
CA ALA A 187 -16.55 3.14 5.38
C ALA A 187 -15.98 3.86 4.15
N ARG A 188 -16.13 3.27 2.97
CA ARG A 188 -15.71 3.89 1.71
C ARG A 188 -16.46 5.19 1.46
N THR A 189 -17.77 5.21 1.71
CA THR A 189 -18.57 6.43 1.53
C THR A 189 -18.05 7.56 2.43
N GLN A 190 -17.72 7.27 3.68
CA GLN A 190 -17.18 8.27 4.59
C GLN A 190 -15.86 8.85 4.09
N VAL A 191 -14.89 8.03 3.71
CA VAL A 191 -13.59 8.48 3.18
C VAL A 191 -13.75 9.36 1.95
N VAL A 192 -14.60 8.94 1.00
CA VAL A 192 -14.86 9.69 -0.23
C VAL A 192 -15.50 11.05 0.05
N MET A 193 -16.42 11.09 1.01
CA MET A 193 -17.08 12.33 1.41
C MET A 193 -16.14 13.29 2.13
N GLU A 194 -15.28 12.79 3.00
CA GLU A 194 -14.22 13.58 3.66
C GLU A 194 -13.27 14.18 2.62
N THR A 195 -12.86 13.37 1.63
CA THR A 195 -12.01 13.83 0.52
C THR A 195 -12.68 14.95 -0.27
N LEU A 196 -13.98 14.86 -0.56
CA LEU A 196 -14.72 15.92 -1.25
C LEU A 196 -14.71 17.22 -0.44
N LEU A 197 -15.00 17.15 0.86
CA LEU A 197 -15.02 18.32 1.74
C LEU A 197 -13.64 18.99 1.82
N GLN A 198 -12.59 18.19 1.91
CA GLN A 198 -11.22 18.71 1.92
C GLN A 198 -10.88 19.40 0.59
N ARG A 199 -11.24 18.81 -0.55
CA ARG A 199 -11.02 19.40 -1.87
C ARG A 199 -11.80 20.70 -2.07
N ILE A 200 -13.00 20.80 -1.51
CA ILE A 200 -13.78 22.07 -1.51
C ILE A 200 -12.99 23.19 -0.80
N VAL A 201 -12.40 22.89 0.37
CA VAL A 201 -11.59 23.86 1.10
C VAL A 201 -10.34 24.26 0.32
N GLU A 202 -9.59 23.27 -0.18
CA GLU A 202 -8.34 23.49 -0.89
C GLU A 202 -8.50 24.32 -2.17
N THR A 203 -9.59 24.09 -2.90
CA THR A 203 -9.83 24.74 -4.21
C THR A 203 -10.72 25.97 -4.12
N GLY A 204 -11.40 26.19 -3.00
CA GLY A 204 -12.43 27.23 -2.89
C GLY A 204 -13.62 27.00 -3.82
N ALA A 205 -13.94 25.74 -4.14
CA ALA A 205 -15.01 25.42 -5.09
C ALA A 205 -16.37 25.83 -4.55
N GLU A 206 -17.14 26.52 -5.40
CA GLU A 206 -18.49 26.97 -5.09
C GLU A 206 -19.55 25.90 -5.36
N ILE A 207 -19.26 24.96 -6.27
CA ILE A 207 -20.19 23.89 -6.64
C ILE A 207 -19.49 22.53 -6.66
N ALA A 208 -20.11 21.53 -6.02
CA ALA A 208 -19.68 20.13 -6.04
C ALA A 208 -20.78 19.25 -6.65
N ILE A 209 -20.46 18.52 -7.70
CA ILE A 209 -21.35 17.55 -8.33
C ILE A 209 -21.02 16.16 -7.81
N ILE A 210 -21.97 15.49 -7.16
CA ILE A 210 -21.84 14.11 -6.72
C ILE A 210 -22.58 13.23 -7.72
N ASP A 211 -21.83 12.49 -8.53
CA ASP A 211 -22.43 11.63 -9.57
C ASP A 211 -22.50 10.17 -9.11
N ILE A 212 -23.73 9.69 -8.92
CA ILE A 212 -24.02 8.32 -8.49
C ILE A 212 -24.55 7.42 -9.63
N THR A 213 -24.34 7.82 -10.88
CA THR A 213 -24.75 7.03 -12.05
C THR A 213 -24.18 5.62 -12.02
N GLY A 214 -22.93 5.46 -11.56
CA GLY A 214 -22.23 4.20 -11.47
C GLY A 214 -22.55 3.35 -10.24
N VAL A 215 -23.47 3.81 -9.37
CA VAL A 215 -23.84 3.11 -8.13
C VAL A 215 -25.09 2.26 -8.37
N PRO A 216 -25.02 0.93 -8.18
CA PRO A 216 -26.17 0.05 -8.42
C PRO A 216 -27.23 0.16 -7.33
N THR A 217 -26.83 0.29 -6.07
CA THR A 217 -27.72 0.32 -4.89
C THR A 217 -27.14 1.24 -3.81
N VAL A 218 -28.02 1.87 -3.06
CA VAL A 218 -27.68 2.74 -1.92
C VAL A 218 -28.48 2.23 -0.71
N ASP A 219 -27.78 1.92 0.38
CA ASP A 219 -28.41 1.60 1.65
C ASP A 219 -28.73 2.84 2.48
N THR A 220 -29.42 2.65 3.60
CA THR A 220 -29.83 3.72 4.51
C THR A 220 -28.63 4.55 5.00
N LEU A 221 -27.56 3.87 5.38
CA LEU A 221 -26.41 4.51 6.01
C LEU A 221 -25.63 5.34 4.99
N THR A 222 -25.44 4.80 3.79
CA THR A 222 -24.83 5.50 2.64
C THR A 222 -25.65 6.75 2.26
N ALA A 223 -27.00 6.64 2.21
CA ALA A 223 -27.87 7.78 1.94
C ALA A 223 -27.72 8.89 3.01
N GLN A 224 -27.63 8.49 4.29
CA GLN A 224 -27.42 9.44 5.40
C GLN A 224 -26.04 10.11 5.32
N HIS A 225 -24.97 9.38 4.97
CA HIS A 225 -23.65 9.96 4.78
C HIS A 225 -23.64 10.97 3.63
N LEU A 226 -24.30 10.65 2.51
CA LEU A 226 -24.44 11.55 1.38
C LEU A 226 -25.08 12.88 1.81
N LEU A 227 -26.19 12.84 2.55
CA LEU A 227 -26.90 14.03 3.01
C LEU A 227 -26.09 14.84 4.04
N LYS A 228 -25.42 14.17 4.98
CA LYS A 228 -24.51 14.84 5.92
C LYS A 228 -23.43 15.62 5.17
N THR A 229 -22.86 15.02 4.11
CA THR A 229 -21.83 15.65 3.30
C THR A 229 -22.37 16.86 2.54
N VAL A 230 -23.54 16.75 1.93
CA VAL A 230 -24.20 17.89 1.27
C VAL A 230 -24.44 19.04 2.25
N THR A 231 -24.86 18.71 3.46
CA THR A 231 -25.07 19.72 4.52
C THR A 231 -23.73 20.35 4.95
N ALA A 232 -22.70 19.55 5.13
CA ALA A 232 -21.36 20.03 5.49
C ALA A 232 -20.75 20.91 4.40
N ALA A 233 -20.85 20.50 3.13
CA ALA A 233 -20.39 21.30 1.99
C ALA A 233 -21.08 22.66 1.93
N ARG A 234 -22.40 22.70 2.20
CA ARG A 234 -23.16 23.94 2.25
C ARG A 234 -22.71 24.87 3.37
N LEU A 235 -22.41 24.33 4.54
CA LEU A 235 -21.84 25.12 5.67
C LEU A 235 -20.48 25.71 5.31
N MET A 236 -19.75 25.07 4.40
CA MET A 236 -18.46 25.55 3.89
C MET A 236 -18.59 26.49 2.69
N GLY A 237 -19.82 26.84 2.29
CA GLY A 237 -20.12 27.76 1.22
C GLY A 237 -20.24 27.11 -0.17
N ALA A 238 -20.14 25.79 -0.28
CA ALA A 238 -20.28 25.08 -1.56
C ALA A 238 -21.69 24.51 -1.74
N GLU A 239 -22.26 24.69 -2.92
CA GLU A 239 -23.53 24.06 -3.30
C GLU A 239 -23.30 22.67 -3.86
N CYS A 240 -24.11 21.67 -3.44
CA CYS A 240 -24.03 20.31 -3.98
C CYS A 240 -25.17 20.05 -4.99
N ILE A 241 -24.81 19.38 -6.09
CA ILE A 241 -25.74 18.84 -7.09
C ILE A 241 -25.53 17.32 -7.13
N ILE A 242 -26.60 16.54 -6.92
CA ILE A 242 -26.53 15.08 -7.06
C ILE A 242 -27.01 14.70 -8.45
N SER A 243 -26.21 13.90 -9.19
CA SER A 243 -26.59 13.42 -10.52
C SER A 243 -26.68 11.89 -10.58
N GLY A 244 -27.46 11.36 -11.52
CA GLY A 244 -27.55 9.94 -11.81
C GLY A 244 -28.38 9.12 -10.83
N ILE A 245 -29.34 9.74 -10.14
CA ILE A 245 -30.26 9.02 -9.23
C ILE A 245 -31.16 8.12 -10.08
N ARG A 246 -30.98 6.79 -9.92
CA ARG A 246 -31.83 5.78 -10.56
C ARG A 246 -33.18 5.65 -9.84
N PRO A 247 -34.26 5.22 -10.53
CA PRO A 247 -35.58 5.05 -9.91
C PRO A 247 -35.58 4.18 -8.64
N GLN A 248 -34.79 3.11 -8.62
CA GLN A 248 -34.64 2.23 -7.46
C GLN A 248 -34.03 2.95 -6.27
N ILE A 249 -32.99 3.77 -6.51
CA ILE A 249 -32.34 4.58 -5.47
C ILE A 249 -33.30 5.65 -4.96
N ALA A 250 -34.07 6.29 -5.86
CA ALA A 250 -35.07 7.28 -5.48
C ALA A 250 -36.17 6.65 -4.57
N GLN A 251 -36.65 5.45 -4.92
CA GLN A 251 -37.60 4.71 -4.08
C GLN A 251 -37.04 4.40 -2.69
N THR A 252 -35.77 3.96 -2.63
CA THR A 252 -35.08 3.67 -1.37
C THR A 252 -35.00 4.93 -0.51
N ILE A 253 -34.58 6.06 -1.08
CA ILE A 253 -34.45 7.33 -0.36
C ILE A 253 -35.81 7.79 0.20
N VAL A 254 -36.87 7.71 -0.60
CA VAL A 254 -38.25 8.06 -0.17
C VAL A 254 -38.76 7.10 0.91
N HIS A 255 -38.53 5.79 0.75
CA HIS A 255 -38.95 4.77 1.73
C HIS A 255 -38.28 4.94 3.09
N LEU A 256 -37.03 5.41 3.09
CA LEU A 256 -36.24 5.69 4.29
C LEU A 256 -36.66 6.99 5.00
N GLY A 257 -37.61 7.74 4.44
CA GLY A 257 -38.04 9.03 4.98
C GLY A 257 -36.93 10.09 4.98
N VAL A 258 -35.91 9.88 4.12
CA VAL A 258 -34.79 10.80 3.99
C VAL A 258 -35.22 11.97 3.14
N ASP A 259 -35.40 13.13 3.77
CA ASP A 259 -35.72 14.35 3.06
C ASP A 259 -34.48 14.91 2.37
N LEU A 260 -34.47 14.84 1.04
CA LEU A 260 -33.44 15.50 0.22
C LEU A 260 -33.54 17.03 0.27
N GLY A 261 -34.66 17.57 0.80
CA GLY A 261 -34.89 18.97 1.06
C GLY A 261 -34.48 19.86 -0.11
N ASN A 262 -33.56 20.78 0.16
CA ASN A 262 -33.04 21.73 -0.83
C ASN A 262 -31.87 21.22 -1.67
N VAL A 263 -31.68 19.88 -1.81
CA VAL A 263 -30.62 19.33 -2.65
C VAL A 263 -31.05 19.30 -4.10
N THR A 264 -30.30 19.98 -4.94
CA THR A 264 -30.55 19.98 -6.39
C THR A 264 -30.17 18.63 -6.98
N THR A 265 -31.10 17.98 -7.69
CA THR A 265 -30.85 16.69 -8.37
C THR A 265 -30.93 16.82 -9.87
N LYS A 266 -30.15 16.04 -10.61
CA LYS A 266 -30.16 15.96 -12.09
C LYS A 266 -30.08 14.48 -12.53
N ALA A 267 -30.65 14.19 -13.69
CA ALA A 267 -30.68 12.86 -14.24
C ALA A 267 -29.29 12.39 -14.74
N SER A 268 -28.46 13.33 -15.20
CA SER A 268 -27.13 13.02 -15.72
C SER A 268 -26.06 14.00 -15.22
N LEU A 269 -24.79 13.56 -15.24
CA LEU A 269 -23.64 14.43 -14.96
C LEU A 269 -23.59 15.62 -15.92
N ALA A 270 -23.93 15.43 -17.20
CA ALA A 270 -23.95 16.49 -18.18
C ALA A 270 -24.95 17.60 -17.84
N ASP A 271 -26.17 17.24 -17.37
CA ASP A 271 -27.18 18.20 -16.94
C ASP A 271 -26.79 18.90 -15.64
N ALA A 272 -26.15 18.16 -14.70
CA ALA A 272 -25.62 18.74 -13.48
C ALA A 272 -24.52 19.76 -13.78
N PHE A 273 -23.61 19.41 -14.68
CA PHE A 273 -22.50 20.29 -15.08
C PHE A 273 -23.02 21.56 -15.81
N ARG A 274 -24.01 21.41 -16.71
CA ARG A 274 -24.64 22.55 -17.37
C ARG A 274 -25.28 23.51 -16.36
N LEU A 275 -25.97 22.97 -15.36
CA LEU A 275 -26.53 23.74 -14.27
C LEU A 275 -25.47 24.44 -13.44
N ALA A 276 -24.39 23.74 -13.12
CA ALA A 276 -23.25 24.29 -12.37
C ALA A 276 -22.64 25.50 -13.11
N LEU A 277 -22.40 25.37 -14.40
CA LEU A 277 -21.95 26.52 -15.24
C LEU A 277 -22.92 27.71 -15.25
N GLN A 278 -24.22 27.45 -15.36
CA GLN A 278 -25.22 28.50 -15.30
C GLN A 278 -25.22 29.27 -13.97
N ARG A 279 -25.06 28.52 -12.82
CA ARG A 279 -24.97 29.11 -11.47
C ARG A 279 -23.69 29.91 -11.26
N SER A 280 -22.60 29.50 -11.91
CA SER A 280 -21.34 30.24 -11.94
C SER A 280 -21.33 31.39 -12.94
N GLY A 281 -22.49 31.78 -13.51
CA GLY A 281 -22.62 32.87 -14.47
C GLY A 281 -22.06 32.56 -15.87
N ARG A 282 -21.91 31.29 -16.23
CA ARG A 282 -21.32 30.82 -17.49
C ARG A 282 -22.33 30.02 -18.31
N VAL A 283 -22.25 30.11 -19.65
CA VAL A 283 -23.16 29.39 -20.56
C VAL A 283 -22.35 28.65 -21.60
N VAL A 284 -22.65 27.36 -21.80
CA VAL A 284 -22.13 26.59 -22.94
C VAL A 284 -22.96 26.92 -24.16
N ALA A 285 -22.43 27.74 -25.09
CA ALA A 285 -23.05 28.03 -26.36
C ALA A 285 -22.53 27.10 -27.47
N ARG A 286 -23.41 26.57 -28.31
CA ARG A 286 -23.00 25.95 -29.57
C ARG A 286 -22.50 27.07 -30.50
N VAL A 287 -21.20 27.05 -30.82
CA VAL A 287 -20.71 27.83 -31.98
C VAL A 287 -21.29 27.17 -33.23
N ALA A 288 -22.20 27.90 -33.91
CA ALA A 288 -22.73 27.44 -35.19
C ALA A 288 -21.53 27.28 -36.15
N ALA A 289 -21.29 26.08 -36.61
CA ALA A 289 -20.33 25.79 -37.67
C ALA A 289 -20.94 26.34 -38.99
N GLY A 290 -20.65 27.58 -39.31
CA GLY A 290 -21.19 28.16 -40.55
C GLY A 290 -20.93 29.66 -40.68
N GLN A 291 -19.67 30.05 -40.80
CA GLN A 291 -19.23 31.25 -41.54
C GLN A 291 -17.68 31.21 -41.69
N GLN A 292 -17.17 30.17 -42.30
CA GLN A 292 -15.90 30.20 -43.01
C GLN A 292 -16.23 30.04 -44.51
N GLY A 293 -16.65 31.12 -45.13
CA GLY A 293 -16.92 31.12 -46.55
C GLY A 293 -17.32 32.53 -47.02
N GLY A 294 -16.35 33.35 -47.39
CA GLY A 294 -16.69 34.58 -48.06
C GLY A 294 -15.76 35.77 -47.79
N ALA A 295 -14.48 35.62 -48.11
CA ALA A 295 -13.62 36.75 -48.36
C ALA A 295 -12.61 36.40 -49.44
N ALA A 296 -13.11 36.09 -50.64
CA ALA A 296 -12.32 36.09 -51.85
C ALA A 296 -12.91 37.14 -52.78
N GLY A 297 -12.19 38.16 -53.10
CA GLY A 297 -12.53 39.06 -54.22
C GLY A 297 -12.85 40.51 -53.82
N ALA A 298 -11.87 41.26 -53.36
CA ALA A 298 -11.85 42.69 -53.58
C ALA A 298 -10.68 43.01 -54.53
N VAL A 299 -11.03 43.04 -55.81
CA VAL A 299 -10.21 43.54 -56.91
C VAL A 299 -10.04 45.05 -56.68
N LEU A 300 -8.79 45.49 -56.56
CA LEU A 300 -8.40 46.90 -56.64
C LEU A 300 -8.54 47.40 -58.08
N PRO A 301 -9.22 48.51 -58.36
CA PRO A 301 -9.14 49.14 -59.69
C PRO A 301 -7.83 49.90 -59.81
N SER A 302 -7.12 49.57 -60.86
CA SER A 302 -6.01 50.35 -61.45
C SER A 302 -6.58 51.69 -61.96
N THR A 303 -6.00 52.80 -61.52
CA THR A 303 -6.03 54.04 -62.27
C THR A 303 -4.62 54.54 -62.44
N ALA A 304 -4.24 54.48 -63.69
CA ALA A 304 -3.04 55.06 -64.25
C ALA A 304 -3.18 56.61 -64.38
N ALA A 305 -2.04 57.24 -64.57
CA ALA A 305 -1.73 58.48 -65.25
C ALA A 305 -1.63 59.75 -64.40
N GLY A 306 -0.47 60.35 -64.52
CA GLY A 306 -0.29 61.76 -64.36
C GLY A 306 1.03 62.20 -63.77
N ALA A 307 2.13 62.12 -64.57
CA ALA A 307 3.22 63.09 -64.45
C ALA A 307 2.77 64.37 -65.10
N PRO A 308 3.23 65.62 -64.85
CA PRO A 308 4.68 65.89 -64.98
C PRO A 308 5.25 67.05 -64.11
N THR A 309 6.58 67.12 -64.19
CA THR A 309 7.48 68.26 -64.22
C THR A 309 7.46 69.39 -63.17
N ASN A 310 8.58 69.61 -62.59
CA ASN A 310 9.64 70.60 -62.87
C ASN A 310 10.00 71.58 -61.71
N ARG A 311 11.27 71.75 -61.49
CA ARG A 311 12.00 72.92 -61.04
C ARG A 311 11.82 73.39 -59.56
N ARG A 312 12.73 73.41 -58.81
CA ARG A 312 14.08 74.00 -58.70
C ARG A 312 14.88 73.42 -57.54
#